data_f22a49698cef918cdd490926cbb0cc30
#
_entry.id   f22a49698cef918cdd490926cbb0cc30
#
_cell.length_a   1.000
_cell.length_b   1.000
_cell.length_c   1.000
_cell.angle_alpha   90.00
_cell.angle_beta   90.00
_cell.angle_gamma   90.00
#
_symmetry.space_group_name_H-M   'P 1'
#
loop_
_entity.id
_entity.type
_entity.pdbx_description
1 polymer ?
#
loop_
_entity_poly.entity_id
_entity_poly.type
_entity_poly.pdbx_seq_one_letter_code
_entity_poly.pdbx_strand_id
1 'polypeptide(L)'
;EDTSNTVFTIRSDGLELIDGRFKYQNQNVDLNSLNQIDFNHLDISRISGSFSDVEVIADSVTANVDDLRLREQSGFRVRQLDASIVVSSSGVITESLLLETNEGIINGRFAMSTDTWSSYSNFLEEVLLDADLVESTVVFNDLAFFAPQVKDLLTPLHFTGHVTGTVSNLN
;
A
#
# COMPACT_ATOMS: atom_id res chain seq x y z
N GLU A 1 -17.87 -34.94 -15.22
CA GLU A 1 -16.89 -34.76 -14.14
C GLU A 1 -17.13 -33.40 -13.53
N ASP A 2 -17.69 -33.46 -12.32
CA ASP A 2 -18.04 -32.25 -11.55
C ASP A 2 -16.75 -31.75 -10.86
N THR A 3 -16.03 -30.83 -11.49
CA THR A 3 -14.93 -30.12 -10.85
C THR A 3 -15.52 -29.06 -9.92
N SER A 4 -15.95 -29.48 -8.74
CA SER A 4 -16.27 -28.55 -7.65
C SER A 4 -15.00 -27.77 -7.30
N ASN A 5 -14.90 -26.54 -7.79
CA ASN A 5 -13.85 -25.61 -7.44
C ASN A 5 -14.07 -25.23 -5.96
N THR A 6 -13.45 -25.96 -5.04
CA THR A 6 -13.52 -25.65 -3.61
C THR A 6 -12.74 -24.39 -3.37
N VAL A 7 -13.44 -23.27 -3.19
CA VAL A 7 -12.82 -21.99 -2.85
C VAL A 7 -12.35 -22.06 -1.40
N PHE A 8 -11.05 -21.91 -1.20
CA PHE A 8 -10.45 -21.84 0.13
C PHE A 8 -10.87 -20.55 0.83
N THR A 9 -11.38 -20.66 2.04
CA THR A 9 -11.83 -19.52 2.85
C THR A 9 -11.25 -19.62 4.25
N ILE A 10 -10.64 -18.53 4.73
CA ILE A 10 -10.25 -18.34 6.13
C ILE A 10 -11.00 -17.14 6.68
N ARG A 11 -11.45 -17.24 7.92
CA ARG A 11 -12.05 -16.12 8.66
C ARG A 11 -11.43 -16.04 10.04
N SER A 12 -11.21 -14.81 10.51
CA SER A 12 -10.77 -14.51 11.86
C SER A 12 -11.43 -13.24 12.34
N ASP A 13 -12.00 -13.29 13.55
CA ASP A 13 -12.62 -12.11 14.17
C ASP A 13 -11.59 -11.07 14.57
N GLY A 14 -10.35 -11.48 14.83
CA GLY A 14 -9.26 -10.60 15.18
C GLY A 14 -7.89 -11.23 15.06
N LEU A 15 -6.91 -10.42 14.70
CA LEU A 15 -5.50 -10.74 14.63
C LEU A 15 -4.69 -9.54 15.13
N GLU A 16 -3.74 -9.75 16.00
CA GLU A 16 -2.77 -8.73 16.42
C GLU A 16 -1.38 -9.11 15.93
N LEU A 17 -0.69 -8.15 15.31
CA LEU A 17 0.73 -8.28 14.96
C LEU A 17 1.55 -7.41 15.91
N ILE A 18 2.63 -7.98 16.45
CA ILE A 18 3.56 -7.32 17.37
C ILE A 18 4.97 -7.52 16.84
N ASP A 19 5.61 -6.44 16.41
CA ASP A 19 7.00 -6.39 15.92
C ASP A 19 7.31 -7.43 14.82
N GLY A 20 6.36 -7.61 13.90
CA GLY A 20 6.49 -8.52 12.76
C GLY A 20 7.54 -8.05 11.77
N ARG A 21 7.99 -8.95 10.90
CA ARG A 21 8.85 -8.67 9.76
C ARG A 21 8.41 -9.45 8.55
N PHE A 22 8.37 -8.77 7.40
CA PHE A 22 8.14 -9.36 6.09
C PHE A 22 9.34 -9.12 5.19
N LYS A 23 9.83 -10.16 4.52
CA LYS A 23 10.93 -10.06 3.57
C LYS A 23 10.57 -10.77 2.28
N TYR A 24 10.73 -10.07 1.15
CA TYR A 24 10.59 -10.62 -0.18
C TYR A 24 11.83 -10.28 -1.01
N GLN A 25 12.36 -11.25 -1.75
CA GLN A 25 13.55 -11.08 -2.60
C GLN A 25 13.36 -11.86 -3.91
N ASN A 26 13.37 -11.12 -5.03
CA ASN A 26 13.43 -11.69 -6.36
C ASN A 26 14.91 -11.86 -6.75
N GLN A 27 15.40 -13.09 -6.73
CA GLN A 27 16.81 -13.41 -7.02
C GLN A 27 17.21 -13.19 -8.50
N ASN A 28 16.25 -12.96 -9.40
CA ASN A 28 16.48 -12.74 -10.82
C ASN A 28 16.67 -11.26 -11.18
N VAL A 29 16.53 -10.37 -10.20
CA VAL A 29 16.62 -8.92 -10.38
C VAL A 29 17.67 -8.38 -9.42
N ASP A 30 18.56 -7.51 -9.89
CA ASP A 30 19.55 -6.87 -9.05
C ASP A 30 18.88 -5.85 -8.10
N LEU A 31 19.45 -5.72 -6.90
CA LEU A 31 18.97 -4.76 -5.89
C LEU A 31 19.11 -3.33 -6.43
N ASN A 32 18.01 -2.58 -6.35
CA ASN A 32 17.98 -1.16 -6.67
C ASN A 32 18.59 -0.29 -5.55
N SER A 33 18.54 1.02 -5.73
CA SER A 33 19.01 1.98 -4.73
C SER A 33 18.30 1.80 -3.38
N LEU A 34 19.07 1.82 -2.28
CA LEU A 34 18.52 1.73 -0.91
C LEU A 34 17.68 2.96 -0.48
N ASN A 35 17.62 4.01 -1.30
CA ASN A 35 16.88 5.24 -0.97
C ASN A 35 15.48 5.29 -1.59
N GLN A 36 15.02 4.21 -2.20
CA GLN A 36 13.68 4.06 -2.75
C GLN A 36 13.13 2.67 -2.44
N ILE A 37 11.82 2.52 -2.47
CA ILE A 37 11.19 1.21 -2.30
C ILE A 37 11.49 0.37 -3.55
N ASP A 38 12.08 -0.79 -3.32
CA ASP A 38 12.32 -1.79 -4.36
C ASP A 38 11.31 -2.93 -4.18
N PHE A 39 10.29 -2.96 -5.02
CA PHE A 39 9.24 -3.97 -4.95
C PHE A 39 9.74 -5.40 -5.27
N ASN A 40 10.92 -5.54 -5.87
CA ASN A 40 11.59 -6.84 -6.04
C ASN A 40 12.38 -7.28 -4.80
N HIS A 41 12.67 -6.35 -3.87
CA HIS A 41 13.48 -6.59 -2.67
C HIS A 41 12.91 -5.85 -1.47
N LEU A 42 11.74 -6.26 -1.00
CA LEU A 42 11.10 -5.67 0.17
C LEU A 42 11.67 -6.22 1.46
N ASP A 43 11.96 -5.35 2.44
CA ASP A 43 12.29 -5.71 3.81
C ASP A 43 11.53 -4.78 4.76
N ILE A 44 10.35 -5.22 5.17
CA ILE A 44 9.42 -4.49 6.03
C ILE A 44 9.56 -5.02 7.44
N SER A 45 9.87 -4.16 8.38
CA SER A 45 10.12 -4.48 9.79
C SER A 45 9.21 -3.66 10.72
N ARG A 46 9.18 -4.06 12.01
CA ARG A 46 8.36 -3.41 13.05
C ARG A 46 6.88 -3.33 12.67
N ILE A 47 6.37 -4.38 12.03
CA ILE A 47 4.97 -4.46 11.66
C ILE A 47 4.19 -4.71 12.94
N SER A 48 3.39 -3.74 13.37
CA SER A 48 2.52 -3.84 14.53
C SER A 48 1.18 -3.20 14.23
N GLY A 49 0.08 -3.82 14.66
CA GLY A 49 -1.27 -3.32 14.46
C GLY A 49 -2.30 -4.39 14.73
N SER A 50 -3.55 -3.99 14.78
CA SER A 50 -4.70 -4.87 14.98
C SER A 50 -5.51 -5.01 13.70
N PHE A 51 -6.06 -6.18 13.46
CA PHE A 51 -6.91 -6.50 12.33
C PHE A 51 -8.18 -7.16 12.84
N SER A 52 -9.34 -6.73 12.38
CA SER A 52 -10.62 -7.37 12.66
C SER A 52 -11.35 -7.73 11.37
N ASP A 53 -12.32 -8.61 11.50
CA ASP A 53 -13.15 -9.09 10.38
C ASP A 53 -12.30 -9.58 9.20
N VAL A 54 -11.22 -10.28 9.50
CA VAL A 54 -10.30 -10.80 8.49
C VAL A 54 -10.98 -11.93 7.72
N GLU A 55 -11.10 -11.77 6.42
CA GLU A 55 -11.62 -12.79 5.53
C GLU A 55 -10.69 -12.98 4.33
N VAL A 56 -10.31 -14.22 4.07
CA VAL A 56 -9.55 -14.62 2.88
C VAL A 56 -10.43 -15.52 2.04
N ILE A 57 -10.74 -15.09 0.83
CA ILE A 57 -11.51 -15.86 -0.16
C ILE A 57 -10.73 -15.89 -1.46
N ALA A 58 -10.31 -17.07 -1.88
CA ALA A 58 -9.46 -17.27 -3.06
C ALA A 58 -8.18 -16.40 -2.98
N ASP A 59 -8.05 -15.39 -3.83
CA ASP A 59 -6.93 -14.45 -3.91
C ASP A 59 -7.22 -13.08 -3.26
N SER A 60 -8.37 -12.95 -2.61
CA SER A 60 -8.81 -11.70 -1.99
C SER A 60 -8.72 -11.77 -0.47
N VAL A 61 -8.21 -10.72 0.15
CA VAL A 61 -8.15 -10.51 1.60
C VAL A 61 -8.93 -9.24 1.93
N THR A 62 -9.91 -9.36 2.82
CA THR A 62 -10.64 -8.23 3.39
C THR A 62 -10.32 -8.13 4.87
N ALA A 63 -10.12 -6.93 5.40
CA ALA A 63 -9.92 -6.69 6.82
C ALA A 63 -10.20 -5.24 7.20
N ASN A 64 -10.55 -5.01 8.47
CA ASN A 64 -10.39 -3.71 9.10
C ASN A 64 -9.02 -3.66 9.77
N VAL A 65 -8.28 -2.61 9.49
CA VAL A 65 -6.93 -2.36 10.02
C VAL A 65 -7.01 -1.21 11.00
N ASP A 66 -6.39 -1.39 12.16
CA ASP A 66 -6.35 -0.38 13.22
C ASP A 66 -4.91 -0.23 13.74
N ASP A 67 -4.41 1.01 13.73
CA ASP A 67 -3.09 1.41 14.21
C ASP A 67 -1.92 0.58 13.62
N LEU A 68 -2.02 0.23 12.32
CA LEU A 68 -0.91 -0.47 11.67
C LEU A 68 0.28 0.47 11.49
N ARG A 69 1.43 0.02 11.97
CA ARG A 69 2.72 0.71 11.88
C ARG A 69 3.74 -0.23 11.24
N LEU A 70 4.61 0.33 10.41
CA LEU A 70 5.69 -0.43 9.80
C LEU A 70 6.84 0.47 9.35
N ARG A 71 7.97 -0.16 9.05
CA ARG A 71 9.14 0.50 8.47
C ARG A 71 9.72 -0.36 7.36
N GLU A 72 9.87 0.24 6.19
CA GLU A 72 10.53 -0.36 5.03
C GLU A 72 12.04 0.01 5.03
N GLN A 73 12.89 -0.87 4.46
CA GLN A 73 14.36 -0.73 4.49
C GLN A 73 14.88 0.56 3.85
N SER A 74 14.17 1.14 2.86
CA SER A 74 14.50 2.43 2.24
C SER A 74 14.40 3.63 3.21
N GLY A 75 13.73 3.42 4.35
CA GLY A 75 13.43 4.47 5.35
C GLY A 75 12.00 4.97 5.31
N PHE A 76 11.19 4.53 4.35
CA PHE A 76 9.76 4.79 4.35
C PHE A 76 9.10 4.18 5.59
N ARG A 77 8.18 4.91 6.20
CA ARG A 77 7.44 4.49 7.39
C ARG A 77 5.97 4.77 7.20
N VAL A 78 5.17 3.83 7.64
CA VAL A 78 3.80 4.05 8.05
C VAL A 78 3.81 4.24 9.55
N ARG A 79 3.42 5.43 10.01
CA ARG A 79 3.34 5.80 11.43
C ARG A 79 2.00 5.40 12.03
N GLN A 80 0.96 5.44 11.21
CA GLN A 80 -0.38 4.97 11.50
C GLN A 80 -1.10 4.67 10.19
N LEU A 81 -1.80 3.56 10.13
CA LEU A 81 -2.76 3.24 9.09
C LEU A 81 -4.01 2.65 9.75
N ASP A 82 -5.13 3.36 9.57
CA ASP A 82 -6.46 2.87 9.90
C ASP A 82 -7.26 2.82 8.60
N ALA A 83 -7.86 1.68 8.28
CA ALA A 83 -8.64 1.52 7.07
C ALA A 83 -9.47 0.25 7.07
N SER A 84 -10.59 0.26 6.33
CA SER A 84 -11.17 -0.99 5.82
C SER A 84 -10.51 -1.27 4.48
N ILE A 85 -9.89 -2.43 4.33
CA ILE A 85 -9.10 -2.79 3.14
C ILE A 85 -9.65 -4.02 2.42
N VAL A 86 -9.52 -4.00 1.10
CA VAL A 86 -9.64 -5.19 0.25
C VAL A 86 -8.37 -5.26 -0.60
N VAL A 87 -7.65 -6.38 -0.50
CA VAL A 87 -6.43 -6.65 -1.27
C VAL A 87 -6.69 -7.88 -2.14
N SER A 88 -6.40 -7.78 -3.43
CA SER A 88 -6.55 -8.88 -4.38
C SER A 88 -5.44 -8.84 -5.43
N SER A 89 -5.41 -9.83 -6.32
CA SER A 89 -4.49 -9.83 -7.48
C SER A 89 -4.70 -8.63 -8.41
N SER A 90 -5.89 -8.03 -8.41
CA SER A 90 -6.25 -6.86 -9.23
C SER A 90 -6.00 -5.52 -8.56
N GLY A 91 -5.57 -5.49 -7.29
CA GLY A 91 -5.24 -4.25 -6.61
C GLY A 91 -5.59 -4.20 -5.13
N VAL A 92 -5.58 -2.98 -4.63
CA VAL A 92 -5.90 -2.63 -3.24
C VAL A 92 -6.97 -1.56 -3.24
N ILE A 93 -8.00 -1.74 -2.43
CA ILE A 93 -9.02 -0.71 -2.18
C ILE A 93 -9.05 -0.45 -0.68
N THR A 94 -9.05 0.82 -0.30
CA THR A 94 -9.24 1.24 1.09
C THR A 94 -10.46 2.13 1.18
N GLU A 95 -11.28 1.86 2.16
CA GLU A 95 -12.35 2.77 2.59
C GLU A 95 -11.98 3.35 3.95
N SER A 96 -12.43 4.56 4.24
CA SER A 96 -12.18 5.24 5.53
C SER A 96 -10.68 5.28 5.90
N LEU A 97 -9.82 5.55 4.90
CA LEU A 97 -8.38 5.58 5.06
C LEU A 97 -7.93 6.76 5.92
N LEU A 98 -7.15 6.50 6.95
CA LEU A 98 -6.22 7.43 7.58
C LEU A 98 -4.82 6.82 7.49
N LEU A 99 -3.95 7.46 6.72
CA LEU A 99 -2.55 7.04 6.58
C LEU A 99 -1.62 8.17 6.99
N GLU A 100 -0.86 7.96 8.06
CA GLU A 100 0.27 8.83 8.44
C GLU A 100 1.58 8.18 8.01
N THR A 101 2.35 8.92 7.23
CA THR A 101 3.66 8.49 6.73
C THR A 101 4.81 9.16 7.49
N ASN A 102 6.02 9.26 6.91
CA ASN A 102 7.13 9.98 7.54
C ASN A 102 6.76 11.43 7.87
N GLU A 103 6.15 12.14 6.91
CA GLU A 103 5.86 13.56 6.99
C GLU A 103 4.44 13.92 6.53
N GLY A 104 3.78 13.05 5.74
CA GLY A 104 2.47 13.26 5.15
C GLY A 104 1.31 12.63 5.94
N ILE A 105 0.10 13.10 5.62
CA ILE A 105 -1.18 12.54 6.10
C ILE A 105 -2.12 12.41 4.92
N ILE A 106 -2.63 11.22 4.67
CA ILE A 106 -3.63 10.94 3.65
C ILE A 106 -4.90 10.49 4.34
N ASN A 107 -5.99 11.18 4.06
CA ASN A 107 -7.30 10.88 4.63
C ASN A 107 -8.34 10.80 3.51
N GLY A 108 -9.18 9.78 3.54
CA GLY A 108 -10.24 9.61 2.55
C GLY A 108 -10.43 8.17 2.08
N ARG A 109 -10.66 7.99 0.79
CA ARG A 109 -10.72 6.71 0.08
C ARG A 109 -9.55 6.62 -0.88
N PHE A 110 -8.96 5.45 -1.02
CA PHE A 110 -7.85 5.23 -1.93
C PHE A 110 -7.96 3.86 -2.59
N ALA A 111 -7.77 3.80 -3.90
CA ALA A 111 -7.70 2.56 -4.63
C ALA A 111 -6.47 2.54 -5.54
N MET A 112 -5.83 1.38 -5.60
CA MET A 112 -4.83 1.05 -6.61
C MET A 112 -5.34 -0.15 -7.40
N SER A 113 -5.31 -0.07 -8.72
CA SER A 113 -5.64 -1.19 -9.59
C SER A 113 -4.50 -1.51 -10.54
N THR A 114 -4.37 -2.79 -10.85
CA THR A 114 -3.32 -3.33 -11.70
C THR A 114 -3.82 -4.60 -12.41
N ASP A 115 -3.26 -4.92 -13.54
CA ASP A 115 -3.61 -6.14 -14.27
C ASP A 115 -3.02 -7.39 -13.61
N THR A 116 -1.84 -7.28 -13.01
CA THR A 116 -1.13 -8.40 -12.40
C THR A 116 -0.22 -7.92 -11.26
N TRP A 117 0.16 -8.84 -10.35
CA TRP A 117 1.16 -8.54 -9.31
C TRP A 117 2.50 -8.05 -9.85
N SER A 118 2.89 -8.46 -11.08
CA SER A 118 4.14 -7.99 -11.69
C SER A 118 4.13 -6.52 -12.07
N SER A 119 2.96 -5.92 -12.28
CA SER A 119 2.80 -4.50 -12.59
C SER A 119 3.27 -3.58 -11.45
N TYR A 120 3.31 -4.07 -10.21
CA TYR A 120 3.90 -3.30 -9.11
C TYR A 120 5.40 -3.04 -9.26
N SER A 121 6.10 -3.86 -10.07
CA SER A 121 7.51 -3.59 -10.41
C SER A 121 7.69 -2.37 -11.31
N ASN A 122 6.63 -1.96 -12.01
CA ASN A 122 6.55 -0.75 -12.84
C ASN A 122 5.46 0.20 -12.31
N PHE A 123 5.50 0.44 -11.01
CA PHE A 123 4.47 1.13 -10.23
C PHE A 123 4.04 2.47 -10.84
N LEU A 124 5.00 3.24 -11.36
CA LEU A 124 4.73 4.60 -11.87
C LEU A 124 3.86 4.62 -13.13
N GLU A 125 3.99 3.59 -13.97
CA GLU A 125 3.39 3.56 -15.31
C GLU A 125 2.16 2.64 -15.39
N GLU A 126 2.13 1.57 -14.57
CA GLU A 126 1.15 0.49 -14.72
C GLU A 126 0.10 0.45 -13.60
N VAL A 127 0.37 1.08 -12.44
CA VAL A 127 -0.59 1.11 -11.35
C VAL A 127 -1.49 2.33 -11.49
N LEU A 128 -2.80 2.08 -11.68
CA LEU A 128 -3.81 3.12 -11.70
C LEU A 128 -4.22 3.46 -10.27
N LEU A 129 -4.22 4.75 -9.97
CA LEU A 129 -4.68 5.32 -8.71
C LEU A 129 -6.06 5.96 -8.90
N ASP A 130 -6.90 5.82 -7.89
CA ASP A 130 -8.20 6.47 -7.77
C ASP A 130 -8.39 6.85 -6.30
N ALA A 131 -8.43 8.12 -6.00
CA ALA A 131 -8.47 8.59 -4.62
C ALA A 131 -9.40 9.78 -4.43
N ASP A 132 -10.28 9.68 -3.44
CA ASP A 132 -11.08 10.79 -2.92
C ASP A 132 -10.47 11.22 -1.59
N LEU A 133 -9.72 12.32 -1.61
CA LEU A 133 -8.94 12.80 -0.47
C LEU A 133 -9.64 13.96 0.23
N VAL A 134 -9.53 13.99 1.56
CA VAL A 134 -10.11 15.04 2.41
C VAL A 134 -9.04 15.54 3.37
N GLU A 135 -8.78 16.87 3.36
CA GLU A 135 -7.81 17.51 4.25
C GLU A 135 -6.46 16.78 4.33
N SER A 136 -6.02 16.24 3.20
CA SER A 136 -4.77 15.48 3.11
C SER A 136 -3.57 16.39 2.90
N THR A 137 -2.42 15.98 3.45
CA THR A 137 -1.13 16.64 3.23
C THR A 137 -0.18 15.66 2.58
N VAL A 138 0.09 15.89 1.30
CA VAL A 138 1.05 15.09 0.52
C VAL A 138 2.40 15.76 0.56
N VAL A 139 3.42 15.05 1.02
CA VAL A 139 4.80 15.54 1.11
C VAL A 139 5.65 14.80 0.09
N PHE A 140 6.35 15.56 -0.76
CA PHE A 140 7.13 14.98 -1.85
C PHE A 140 8.29 14.11 -1.39
N ASN A 141 8.84 14.34 -0.19
CA ASN A 141 9.83 13.44 0.41
C ASN A 141 9.29 12.03 0.61
N ASP A 142 8.01 11.89 0.97
CA ASP A 142 7.37 10.58 1.12
C ASP A 142 7.08 9.95 -0.25
N LEU A 143 6.66 10.75 -1.22
CA LEU A 143 6.47 10.28 -2.60
C LEU A 143 7.80 9.88 -3.26
N ALA A 144 8.91 10.50 -2.89
CA ALA A 144 10.22 10.20 -3.46
C ALA A 144 10.70 8.77 -3.18
N PHE A 145 10.17 8.10 -2.16
CA PHE A 145 10.41 6.67 -1.95
C PHE A 145 9.84 5.80 -3.08
N PHE A 146 8.78 6.25 -3.75
CA PHE A 146 8.12 5.57 -4.86
C PHE A 146 8.53 6.16 -6.21
N ALA A 147 8.72 7.48 -6.26
CA ALA A 147 9.02 8.27 -7.46
C ALA A 147 10.19 9.24 -7.18
N PRO A 148 11.45 8.79 -7.27
CA PRO A 148 12.62 9.61 -6.93
C PRO A 148 12.73 10.95 -7.70
N GLN A 149 12.04 11.06 -8.83
CA GLN A 149 12.01 12.26 -9.68
C GLN A 149 11.40 13.47 -8.96
N VAL A 150 10.52 13.26 -7.97
CA VAL A 150 9.81 14.34 -7.26
C VAL A 150 10.56 14.86 -6.02
N LYS A 151 11.72 14.29 -5.69
CA LYS A 151 12.47 14.62 -4.46
C LYS A 151 12.89 16.09 -4.30
N ASP A 152 12.98 16.82 -5.43
CA ASP A 152 13.39 18.24 -5.43
C ASP A 152 12.20 19.19 -5.26
N LEU A 153 10.98 18.66 -5.18
CA LEU A 153 9.78 19.43 -4.89
C LEU A 153 9.63 19.56 -3.36
N LEU A 154 9.82 20.76 -2.84
CA LEU A 154 9.93 20.98 -1.38
C LEU A 154 8.63 21.43 -0.72
N THR A 155 7.62 21.85 -1.49
CA THR A 155 6.39 22.43 -0.93
C THR A 155 5.34 21.33 -0.73
N PRO A 156 4.90 21.07 0.52
CA PRO A 156 3.78 20.15 0.76
C PRO A 156 2.52 20.59 0.03
N LEU A 157 1.75 19.65 -0.49
CA LEU A 157 0.45 19.89 -1.08
C LEU A 157 -0.63 19.58 -0.05
N HIS A 158 -1.45 20.59 0.26
CA HIS A 158 -2.70 20.39 0.99
C HIS A 158 -3.81 20.17 -0.02
N PHE A 159 -4.48 19.04 0.07
CA PHE A 159 -5.41 18.62 -0.96
C PHE A 159 -6.73 18.08 -0.39
N THR A 160 -7.82 18.53 -1.02
CA THR A 160 -9.16 17.95 -0.89
C THR A 160 -9.74 17.84 -2.28
N GLY A 161 -10.09 16.64 -2.72
CA GLY A 161 -10.64 16.40 -4.05
C GLY A 161 -10.36 15.00 -4.55
N HIS A 162 -10.68 14.78 -5.82
CA HIS A 162 -10.50 13.53 -6.52
C HIS A 162 -9.22 13.54 -7.36
N VAL A 163 -8.46 12.45 -7.29
CA VAL A 163 -7.24 12.22 -8.08
C VAL A 163 -7.36 10.87 -8.78
N THR A 164 -7.07 10.82 -10.06
CA THR A 164 -7.07 9.57 -10.82
C THR A 164 -5.97 9.54 -11.88
N GLY A 165 -5.51 8.35 -12.23
CA GLY A 165 -4.47 8.14 -13.24
C GLY A 165 -3.33 7.27 -12.75
N THR A 166 -2.26 7.15 -13.54
CA THR A 166 -1.01 6.55 -13.07
C THR A 166 -0.17 7.59 -12.33
N VAL A 167 0.81 7.17 -11.52
CA VAL A 167 1.69 8.11 -10.79
C VAL A 167 2.42 9.05 -11.75
N SER A 168 2.79 8.55 -12.94
CA SER A 168 3.43 9.35 -13.99
C SER A 168 2.47 10.29 -14.72
N ASN A 169 1.14 10.10 -14.60
CA ASN A 169 0.12 10.88 -15.30
C ASN A 169 -1.16 10.99 -14.47
N LEU A 170 -1.11 11.77 -13.39
CA LEU A 170 -2.25 12.07 -12.52
C LEU A 170 -3.09 13.24 -13.07
N ASN A 171 -4.42 13.11 -12.93
CA ASN A 171 -5.43 14.13 -13.27
C ASN A 171 -6.24 14.53 -12.05
#